data_47041ff6358a6b944dd084e1b471e420
#
_entry.id   47041ff6358a6b944dd084e1b471e420
#
_cell.length_a   1.000
_cell.length_b   1.000
_cell.length_c   1.000
_cell.angle_alpha   90.00
_cell.angle_beta   90.00
_cell.angle_gamma   90.00
#
_symmetry.space_group_name_H-M   'P 1'
#
loop_
_entity.id
_entity.type
_entity.pdbx_description
1 polymer ?
#
loop_
_entity_poly.entity_id
_entity_poly.type
_entity_poly.pdbx_seq_one_letter_code
_entity_poly.pdbx_strand_id
1 'polypeptide(L)'
;MFSFKRNLWFLTLSLFVLFQSSNVFPQNSFNENQIKDFEKIIENWIEKNPKKVKQVLDKLLAQEEKNHHNKTFEMLSDHSMDPVMGNPEGDVIVYEFFDYNCGYCKSAFNTVIKALDKDKNTKLVLKELPILSQTSINASFFALAAKKQNLYSEFHTKIMLFRGRLTDEILFRMANQVGLDIEKLKKDIQSDEIKLTIEKNKILAERLNITGTPSFVIGNIIIPGALNEEQLLKYIKKVRNENS
;
A
#
# COMPACT_ATOMS: atom_id res chain seq x y z
N MET A 1 50.88 -36.69 70.13
CA MET A 1 51.17 -38.03 69.65
C MET A 1 51.03 -38.04 68.16
N PHE A 2 52.16 -38.06 67.45
CA PHE A 2 52.48 -38.75 66.19
C PHE A 2 51.40 -38.67 65.09
N SER A 3 51.66 -38.38 63.83
CA SER A 3 52.79 -38.59 62.89
C SER A 3 52.48 -37.84 61.56
N PHE A 4 53.31 -37.01 61.12
CA PHE A 4 54.22 -37.04 60.00
C PHE A 4 53.89 -38.02 58.83
N LYS A 5 53.62 -37.47 57.65
CA LYS A 5 54.15 -37.89 56.29
C LYS A 5 53.53 -36.89 55.30
N ARG A 6 54.23 -35.96 54.76
CA ARG A 6 55.32 -35.84 53.76
C ARG A 6 55.06 -36.51 52.42
N ASN A 7 55.13 -35.65 51.38
CA ASN A 7 55.41 -35.91 49.96
C ASN A 7 54.22 -36.24 49.07
N LEU A 8 54.03 -35.70 47.90
CA LEU A 8 55.00 -35.49 46.84
C LEU A 8 54.46 -34.49 45.85
N TRP A 9 55.28 -33.55 45.49
CA TRP A 9 55.08 -32.56 44.48
C TRP A 9 55.19 -33.25 43.10
N PHE A 10 54.13 -33.23 42.28
CA PHE A 10 54.26 -33.44 40.87
C PHE A 10 53.74 -32.21 40.10
N LEU A 11 54.69 -31.44 39.67
CA LEU A 11 54.55 -30.44 38.62
C LEU A 11 54.20 -31.17 37.33
N THR A 12 52.94 -31.02 36.87
CA THR A 12 52.61 -31.26 35.47
C THR A 12 52.42 -29.91 34.82
N LEU A 13 53.50 -29.47 34.16
CA LEU A 13 53.51 -28.34 33.22
C LEU A 13 52.68 -28.75 32.00
N SER A 14 51.35 -28.50 32.05
CA SER A 14 50.49 -28.70 30.88
C SER A 14 50.74 -27.57 29.91
N LEU A 15 51.52 -27.85 28.87
CA LEU A 15 51.76 -26.97 27.73
C LEU A 15 50.46 -26.83 26.94
N PHE A 16 49.67 -25.80 27.28
CA PHE A 16 48.49 -25.43 26.51
C PHE A 16 48.94 -24.70 25.23
N VAL A 17 49.24 -25.50 24.18
CA VAL A 17 49.44 -24.95 22.85
C VAL A 17 48.12 -24.46 22.34
N LEU A 18 47.90 -23.15 22.48
CA LEU A 18 46.81 -22.42 21.81
C LEU A 18 47.07 -22.49 20.29
N PHE A 19 46.47 -23.47 19.64
CA PHE A 19 46.26 -23.44 18.19
C PHE A 19 45.28 -22.27 17.93
N GLN A 20 45.80 -21.07 17.78
CA GLN A 20 45.13 -20.01 17.07
C GLN A 20 45.11 -20.41 15.60
N SER A 21 44.03 -21.08 15.21
CA SER A 21 43.70 -21.18 13.80
C SER A 21 43.26 -19.78 13.35
N SER A 22 44.23 -18.96 13.00
CA SER A 22 44.02 -17.79 12.17
C SER A 22 43.47 -18.31 10.85
N ASN A 23 42.15 -18.18 10.65
CA ASN A 23 41.52 -18.22 9.35
C ASN A 23 42.13 -17.08 8.53
N VAL A 24 43.29 -17.31 7.97
CA VAL A 24 43.85 -16.47 6.93
C VAL A 24 43.04 -16.75 5.68
N PHE A 25 41.92 -16.05 5.55
CA PHE A 25 41.32 -15.83 4.24
C PHE A 25 42.45 -15.13 3.43
N PRO A 26 42.84 -15.65 2.26
CA PRO A 26 43.77 -14.94 1.43
C PRO A 26 43.11 -13.60 1.07
N GLN A 27 43.61 -12.55 1.67
CA GLN A 27 43.27 -11.19 1.30
C GLN A 27 43.97 -10.97 -0.05
N ASN A 28 43.27 -11.37 -1.14
CA ASN A 28 43.68 -11.03 -2.50
C ASN A 28 43.48 -9.52 -2.65
N SER A 29 44.40 -8.78 -2.04
CA SER A 29 44.49 -7.34 -2.27
C SER A 29 45.19 -7.15 -3.61
N PHE A 30 44.38 -6.91 -4.66
CA PHE A 30 44.92 -6.39 -5.91
C PHE A 30 45.62 -5.06 -5.61
N ASN A 31 46.80 -4.86 -6.19
CA ASN A 31 47.44 -3.55 -6.09
C ASN A 31 46.71 -2.54 -7.01
N GLU A 32 46.95 -1.25 -6.77
CA GLU A 32 46.26 -0.17 -7.49
C GLU A 32 46.44 -0.27 -9.03
N ASN A 33 47.55 -0.72 -9.51
CA ASN A 33 47.78 -0.90 -10.94
C ASN A 33 46.95 -2.05 -11.51
N GLN A 34 46.85 -3.16 -10.78
CA GLN A 34 45.99 -4.27 -11.19
C GLN A 34 44.51 -3.88 -11.21
N ILE A 35 44.07 -3.09 -10.24
CA ILE A 35 42.68 -2.55 -10.21
C ILE A 35 42.44 -1.70 -11.47
N LYS A 36 43.34 -0.77 -11.80
CA LYS A 36 43.23 0.07 -13.01
C LYS A 36 43.23 -0.75 -14.31
N ASP A 37 44.00 -1.81 -14.35
CA ASP A 37 43.99 -2.69 -15.53
C ASP A 37 42.69 -3.48 -15.66
N PHE A 38 42.13 -3.95 -14.56
CA PHE A 38 40.78 -4.56 -14.56
C PHE A 38 39.71 -3.58 -14.99
N GLU A 39 39.72 -2.34 -14.49
CA GLU A 39 38.79 -1.30 -14.89
C GLU A 39 38.81 -1.08 -16.41
N LYS A 40 40.01 -0.93 -17.00
CA LYS A 40 40.14 -0.79 -18.45
C LYS A 40 39.63 -2.01 -19.23
N ILE A 41 39.85 -3.21 -18.73
CA ILE A 41 39.36 -4.44 -19.37
C ILE A 41 37.82 -4.45 -19.33
N ILE A 42 37.22 -4.07 -18.21
CA ILE A 42 35.76 -3.99 -18.05
C ILE A 42 35.17 -2.92 -18.97
N GLU A 43 35.74 -1.70 -18.97
CA GLU A 43 35.30 -0.60 -19.86
C GLU A 43 35.34 -1.04 -21.33
N ASN A 44 36.46 -1.58 -21.80
CA ASN A 44 36.61 -2.06 -23.16
C ASN A 44 35.63 -3.21 -23.49
N TRP A 45 35.34 -4.10 -22.52
CA TRP A 45 34.36 -5.14 -22.71
C TRP A 45 32.95 -4.59 -22.84
N ILE A 46 32.57 -3.60 -22.00
CA ILE A 46 31.27 -2.92 -22.06
C ILE A 46 31.10 -2.24 -23.43
N GLU A 47 32.11 -1.47 -23.88
CA GLU A 47 32.08 -0.79 -25.17
C GLU A 47 31.96 -1.76 -26.36
N LYS A 48 32.60 -2.91 -26.30
CA LYS A 48 32.52 -3.93 -27.35
C LYS A 48 31.26 -4.79 -27.31
N ASN A 49 30.53 -4.77 -26.19
CA ASN A 49 29.35 -5.63 -25.99
C ASN A 49 28.03 -4.83 -25.64
N PRO A 50 27.69 -3.73 -26.33
CA PRO A 50 26.58 -2.87 -25.96
C PRO A 50 25.24 -3.61 -25.96
N LYS A 51 25.05 -4.57 -26.89
CA LYS A 51 23.81 -5.39 -26.94
C LYS A 51 23.63 -6.25 -25.68
N LYS A 52 24.72 -6.82 -25.16
CA LYS A 52 24.69 -7.68 -23.97
C LYS A 52 24.44 -6.86 -22.71
N VAL A 53 25.07 -5.69 -22.61
CA VAL A 53 24.85 -4.74 -21.52
C VAL A 53 23.39 -4.28 -21.51
N LYS A 54 22.86 -3.85 -22.67
CA LYS A 54 21.44 -3.48 -22.81
C LYS A 54 20.51 -4.61 -22.37
N GLN A 55 20.74 -5.85 -22.81
CA GLN A 55 19.92 -7.00 -22.43
C GLN A 55 19.88 -7.24 -20.91
N VAL A 56 21.00 -7.04 -20.21
CA VAL A 56 21.08 -7.18 -18.76
C VAL A 56 20.30 -6.05 -18.07
N LEU A 57 20.45 -4.81 -18.53
CA LEU A 57 19.72 -3.66 -18.03
C LEU A 57 18.21 -3.81 -18.23
N ASP A 58 17.78 -4.21 -19.43
CA ASP A 58 16.36 -4.45 -19.72
C ASP A 58 15.76 -5.51 -18.79
N LYS A 59 16.50 -6.59 -18.48
CA LYS A 59 16.08 -7.61 -17.51
C LYS A 59 15.96 -7.06 -16.08
N LEU A 60 16.91 -6.25 -15.66
CA LEU A 60 16.91 -5.62 -14.35
C LEU A 60 15.70 -4.69 -14.21
N LEU A 61 15.48 -3.81 -15.19
CA LEU A 61 14.32 -2.90 -15.21
C LEU A 61 12.99 -3.67 -15.17
N ALA A 62 12.84 -4.71 -15.98
CA ALA A 62 11.64 -5.54 -15.95
C ALA A 62 11.41 -6.22 -14.59
N GLN A 63 12.48 -6.64 -13.92
CA GLN A 63 12.38 -7.21 -12.57
C GLN A 63 11.99 -6.15 -11.53
N GLU A 64 12.55 -4.94 -11.63
CA GLU A 64 12.20 -3.83 -10.74
C GLU A 64 10.74 -3.40 -10.93
N GLU A 65 10.27 -3.27 -12.18
CA GLU A 65 8.86 -2.98 -12.49
C GLU A 65 7.93 -4.05 -11.90
N LYS A 66 8.26 -5.32 -12.08
CA LYS A 66 7.47 -6.42 -11.50
C LYS A 66 7.45 -6.37 -9.98
N ASN A 67 8.59 -6.10 -9.35
CA ASN A 67 8.67 -5.97 -7.89
C ASN A 67 7.87 -4.77 -7.39
N HIS A 68 7.93 -3.63 -8.10
CA HIS A 68 7.15 -2.44 -7.79
C HIS A 68 5.65 -2.72 -7.91
N HIS A 69 5.22 -3.35 -9.01
CA HIS A 69 3.84 -3.75 -9.24
C HIS A 69 3.34 -4.66 -8.11
N ASN A 70 4.06 -5.74 -7.80
CA ASN A 70 3.66 -6.69 -6.76
C ASN A 70 3.50 -6.00 -5.39
N LYS A 71 4.47 -5.18 -4.98
CA LYS A 71 4.40 -4.42 -3.73
C LYS A 71 3.22 -3.45 -3.70
N THR A 72 2.91 -2.82 -4.83
CA THR A 72 1.79 -1.88 -4.93
C THR A 72 0.45 -2.59 -4.76
N PHE A 73 0.27 -3.76 -5.40
CA PHE A 73 -0.95 -4.56 -5.27
C PHE A 73 -1.06 -5.27 -3.91
N GLU A 74 0.05 -5.62 -3.27
CA GLU A 74 0.07 -6.04 -1.87
C GLU A 74 -0.41 -4.92 -0.93
N MET A 75 0.07 -3.69 -1.13
CA MET A 75 -0.43 -2.52 -0.38
C MET A 75 -1.91 -2.24 -0.65
N LEU A 76 -2.40 -2.43 -1.89
CA LEU A 76 -3.80 -2.26 -2.25
C LEU A 76 -4.68 -3.29 -1.53
N SER A 77 -4.22 -4.55 -1.46
CA SER A 77 -4.95 -5.64 -0.80
C SER A 77 -5.06 -5.47 0.71
N ASP A 78 -4.13 -4.75 1.36
CA ASP A 78 -4.25 -4.34 2.76
C ASP A 78 -5.20 -3.13 2.87
N HIS A 79 -6.49 -3.43 2.88
CA HIS A 79 -7.58 -2.45 3.01
C HIS A 79 -8.29 -2.49 4.37
N SER A 80 -7.65 -2.99 5.41
CA SER A 80 -8.22 -3.12 6.76
C SER A 80 -8.71 -1.80 7.35
N MET A 81 -8.03 -0.71 7.00
CA MET A 81 -8.39 0.64 7.45
C MET A 81 -9.45 1.31 6.56
N ASP A 82 -9.68 0.82 5.34
CA ASP A 82 -10.61 1.42 4.40
C ASP A 82 -12.06 0.99 4.65
N PRO A 83 -13.04 1.84 4.31
CA PRO A 83 -14.43 1.45 4.36
C PRO A 83 -14.80 0.46 3.24
N VAL A 84 -15.75 -0.42 3.57
CA VAL A 84 -16.26 -1.43 2.65
C VAL A 84 -17.76 -1.25 2.49
N MET A 85 -18.24 -1.33 1.23
CA MET A 85 -19.66 -1.43 0.86
C MET A 85 -19.89 -2.67 0.01
N GLY A 86 -21.16 -3.05 -0.21
CA GLY A 86 -21.52 -4.29 -0.90
C GLY A 86 -21.27 -5.52 -0.03
N ASN A 87 -20.77 -6.60 -0.62
CA ASN A 87 -20.53 -7.86 0.10
C ASN A 87 -19.10 -7.89 0.67
N PRO A 88 -18.90 -7.87 2.00
CA PRO A 88 -17.55 -7.98 2.59
C PRO A 88 -16.80 -9.26 2.19
N GLU A 89 -17.52 -10.34 1.86
CA GLU A 89 -16.98 -11.63 1.42
C GLU A 89 -17.09 -11.83 -0.10
N GLY A 90 -17.28 -10.72 -0.86
CA GLY A 90 -17.41 -10.76 -2.30
C GLY A 90 -16.16 -11.33 -2.99
N ASP A 91 -16.35 -12.09 -4.06
CA ASP A 91 -15.29 -12.76 -4.81
C ASP A 91 -14.50 -11.83 -5.73
N VAL A 92 -15.04 -10.65 -6.05
CA VAL A 92 -14.34 -9.59 -6.77
C VAL A 92 -14.31 -8.33 -5.93
N ILE A 93 -13.09 -7.77 -5.79
CA ILE A 93 -12.90 -6.51 -5.10
C ILE A 93 -12.79 -5.39 -6.13
N VAL A 94 -13.64 -4.38 -5.96
CA VAL A 94 -13.57 -3.10 -6.67
C VAL A 94 -13.03 -2.06 -5.71
N TYR A 95 -11.91 -1.45 -6.03
CA TYR A 95 -11.40 -0.30 -5.30
C TYR A 95 -11.79 0.97 -6.04
N GLU A 96 -12.44 1.94 -5.36
CA GLU A 96 -12.78 3.25 -5.90
C GLU A 96 -11.99 4.33 -5.19
N PHE A 97 -11.11 5.03 -5.91
CA PHE A 97 -10.45 6.25 -5.45
C PHE A 97 -11.32 7.45 -5.79
N PHE A 98 -11.76 8.18 -4.77
CA PHE A 98 -12.76 9.23 -4.95
C PHE A 98 -12.52 10.45 -4.06
N ASP A 99 -13.21 11.56 -4.38
CA ASP A 99 -13.20 12.82 -3.63
C ASP A 99 -14.63 13.35 -3.48
N TYR A 100 -15.01 13.80 -2.30
CA TYR A 100 -16.37 14.29 -2.02
C TYR A 100 -16.77 15.58 -2.75
N ASN A 101 -15.81 16.37 -3.23
CA ASN A 101 -16.07 17.55 -4.07
C ASN A 101 -15.99 17.24 -5.56
N CYS A 102 -15.65 16.00 -5.94
CA CYS A 102 -15.61 15.61 -7.32
C CYS A 102 -17.02 15.40 -7.90
N GLY A 103 -17.39 16.22 -8.88
CA GLY A 103 -18.69 16.11 -9.55
C GLY A 103 -18.88 14.77 -10.27
N TYR A 104 -17.82 14.25 -10.87
CA TYR A 104 -17.82 12.93 -11.55
C TYR A 104 -17.99 11.77 -10.55
N CYS A 105 -17.37 11.84 -9.36
CA CYS A 105 -17.59 10.86 -8.30
C CYS A 105 -19.03 10.86 -7.85
N LYS A 106 -19.61 12.03 -7.59
CA LYS A 106 -21.03 12.18 -7.24
C LYS A 106 -21.97 11.65 -8.31
N SER A 107 -21.61 11.81 -9.59
CA SER A 107 -22.40 11.27 -10.70
C SER A 107 -22.27 9.75 -10.82
N ALA A 108 -21.07 9.21 -10.59
CA ALA A 108 -20.80 7.76 -10.62
C ALA A 108 -21.42 7.01 -9.44
N PHE A 109 -21.63 7.67 -8.29
CA PHE A 109 -22.12 7.03 -7.07
C PHE A 109 -23.37 6.17 -7.28
N ASN A 110 -24.41 6.70 -7.92
CA ASN A 110 -25.63 5.94 -8.19
C ASN A 110 -25.40 4.74 -9.11
N THR A 111 -24.45 4.84 -10.02
CA THR A 111 -24.02 3.77 -10.91
C THR A 111 -23.35 2.65 -10.13
N VAL A 112 -22.45 3.01 -9.24
CA VAL A 112 -21.74 2.05 -8.36
C VAL A 112 -22.74 1.32 -7.46
N ILE A 113 -23.65 2.03 -6.81
CA ILE A 113 -24.68 1.41 -5.96
C ILE A 113 -25.54 0.43 -6.76
N LYS A 114 -26.00 0.82 -7.97
CA LYS A 114 -26.79 -0.07 -8.83
C LYS A 114 -26.02 -1.33 -9.26
N ALA A 115 -24.72 -1.19 -9.53
CA ALA A 115 -23.88 -2.32 -9.88
C ALA A 115 -23.74 -3.30 -8.70
N LEU A 116 -23.54 -2.81 -7.48
CA LEU A 116 -23.52 -3.62 -6.25
C LEU A 116 -24.88 -4.29 -5.97
N ASP A 117 -25.97 -3.62 -6.30
CA ASP A 117 -27.32 -4.19 -6.16
C ASP A 117 -27.56 -5.34 -7.14
N LYS A 118 -27.02 -5.26 -8.34
CA LYS A 118 -27.11 -6.31 -9.36
C LYS A 118 -26.13 -7.46 -9.12
N ASP A 119 -24.93 -7.14 -8.70
CA ASP A 119 -23.88 -8.13 -8.39
C ASP A 119 -23.64 -8.19 -6.89
N LYS A 120 -24.43 -9.03 -6.21
CA LYS A 120 -24.38 -9.20 -4.75
C LYS A 120 -23.11 -9.90 -4.25
N ASN A 121 -22.20 -10.27 -5.16
CA ASN A 121 -20.96 -10.94 -4.82
C ASN A 121 -19.71 -10.05 -5.02
N THR A 122 -19.93 -8.73 -5.13
CA THR A 122 -18.86 -7.73 -5.26
C THR A 122 -18.63 -7.03 -3.94
N LYS A 123 -17.34 -6.92 -3.55
CA LYS A 123 -16.84 -6.07 -2.47
C LYS A 123 -16.39 -4.73 -3.06
N LEU A 124 -16.91 -3.62 -2.56
CA LEU A 124 -16.42 -2.28 -2.85
C LEU A 124 -15.56 -1.78 -1.70
N VAL A 125 -14.30 -1.47 -1.97
CA VAL A 125 -13.37 -0.81 -1.03
C VAL A 125 -13.24 0.64 -1.44
N LEU A 126 -13.57 1.54 -0.53
CA LEU A 126 -13.59 2.98 -0.76
C LEU A 126 -12.26 3.61 -0.31
N LYS A 127 -11.52 4.13 -1.27
CA LYS A 127 -10.22 4.77 -1.09
C LYS A 127 -10.40 6.29 -1.07
N GLU A 128 -10.52 6.85 0.14
CA GLU A 128 -10.58 8.30 0.33
C GLU A 128 -9.34 8.97 -0.26
N LEU A 129 -9.52 9.76 -1.32
CA LEU A 129 -8.45 10.49 -2.02
C LEU A 129 -8.82 11.97 -2.17
N PRO A 130 -8.77 12.76 -1.08
CA PRO A 130 -9.19 14.17 -1.07
C PRO A 130 -8.13 15.08 -1.68
N ILE A 131 -8.15 15.23 -3.01
CA ILE A 131 -7.15 15.98 -3.79
C ILE A 131 -7.64 17.33 -4.31
N LEU A 132 -8.94 17.63 -4.19
CA LEU A 132 -9.51 18.81 -4.85
C LEU A 132 -9.53 20.06 -3.97
N SER A 133 -9.71 19.92 -2.65
CA SER A 133 -9.82 21.07 -1.74
C SER A 133 -9.64 20.71 -0.27
N GLN A 134 -9.49 21.74 0.57
CA GLN A 134 -9.49 21.54 2.04
C GLN A 134 -10.80 20.93 2.52
N THR A 135 -11.95 21.32 1.93
CA THR A 135 -13.24 20.73 2.32
C THR A 135 -13.39 19.27 1.88
N SER A 136 -12.64 18.82 0.86
CA SER A 136 -12.53 17.38 0.55
C SER A 136 -11.81 16.64 1.68
N ILE A 137 -10.71 17.20 2.17
CA ILE A 137 -9.96 16.63 3.30
C ILE A 137 -10.86 16.54 4.53
N ASN A 138 -11.54 17.63 4.89
CA ASN A 138 -12.45 17.62 6.04
C ASN A 138 -13.55 16.55 5.88
N ALA A 139 -14.17 16.45 4.70
CA ALA A 139 -15.22 15.46 4.45
C ALA A 139 -14.72 14.02 4.60
N SER A 140 -13.50 13.72 4.11
CA SER A 140 -12.87 12.42 4.29
C SER A 140 -12.57 12.11 5.75
N PHE A 141 -12.10 13.09 6.53
CA PHE A 141 -11.92 12.93 7.98
C PHE A 141 -13.22 12.59 8.69
N PHE A 142 -14.30 13.31 8.38
CA PHE A 142 -15.63 13.06 8.95
C PHE A 142 -16.15 11.67 8.58
N ALA A 143 -16.01 11.26 7.32
CA ALA A 143 -16.47 9.96 6.85
C ALA A 143 -15.70 8.80 7.50
N LEU A 144 -14.37 8.89 7.58
CA LEU A 144 -13.56 7.87 8.26
C LEU A 144 -13.82 7.85 9.77
N ALA A 145 -14.14 8.98 10.40
CA ALA A 145 -14.59 9.01 11.78
C ALA A 145 -15.99 8.37 11.95
N ALA A 146 -16.88 8.53 10.97
CA ALA A 146 -18.17 7.84 10.94
C ALA A 146 -17.99 6.30 10.84
N LYS A 147 -16.94 5.81 10.17
CA LYS A 147 -16.58 4.38 10.15
C LYS A 147 -16.35 3.84 11.57
N LYS A 148 -15.72 4.62 12.46
CA LYS A 148 -15.49 4.23 13.87
C LYS A 148 -16.77 4.12 14.68
N GLN A 149 -17.88 4.58 14.13
CA GLN A 149 -19.22 4.47 14.70
C GLN A 149 -20.14 3.53 13.89
N ASN A 150 -19.60 2.79 12.90
CA ASN A 150 -20.32 1.90 11.99
C ASN A 150 -21.42 2.62 11.16
N LEU A 151 -21.24 3.91 10.89
CA LEU A 151 -22.19 4.76 10.13
C LEU A 151 -21.53 5.37 8.89
N TYR A 152 -20.45 4.74 8.40
CA TYR A 152 -19.75 5.22 7.21
C TYR A 152 -20.66 5.24 5.98
N SER A 153 -21.35 4.14 5.70
CA SER A 153 -22.16 4.00 4.48
C SER A 153 -23.30 5.02 4.41
N GLU A 154 -23.96 5.28 5.53
CA GLU A 154 -25.03 6.26 5.66
C GLU A 154 -24.49 7.68 5.47
N PHE A 155 -23.37 7.98 6.11
CA PHE A 155 -22.74 9.30 6.03
C PHE A 155 -22.14 9.56 4.66
N HIS A 156 -21.41 8.60 4.11
CA HIS A 156 -20.87 8.63 2.74
C HIS A 156 -21.97 8.87 1.71
N THR A 157 -23.04 8.08 1.75
CA THR A 157 -24.20 8.23 0.87
C THR A 157 -24.77 9.63 0.95
N LYS A 158 -24.92 10.16 2.16
CA LYS A 158 -25.48 11.50 2.37
C LYS A 158 -24.59 12.59 1.77
N ILE A 159 -23.28 12.50 1.89
CA ILE A 159 -22.35 13.47 1.28
C ILE A 159 -22.35 13.32 -0.25
N MET A 160 -22.30 12.10 -0.78
CA MET A 160 -22.27 11.84 -2.24
C MET A 160 -23.56 12.34 -2.93
N LEU A 161 -24.71 12.24 -2.28
CA LEU A 161 -25.98 12.74 -2.82
C LEU A 161 -26.16 14.24 -2.64
N PHE A 162 -25.37 14.89 -1.78
CA PHE A 162 -25.49 16.32 -1.56
C PHE A 162 -25.06 17.13 -2.77
N ARG A 163 -25.89 18.10 -3.13
CA ARG A 163 -25.59 19.07 -4.17
C ARG A 163 -25.49 20.46 -3.55
N GLY A 164 -24.29 21.01 -3.54
CA GLY A 164 -23.97 22.29 -2.93
C GLY A 164 -22.54 22.33 -2.43
N ARG A 165 -22.13 23.45 -1.88
CA ARG A 165 -20.82 23.62 -1.29
C ARG A 165 -20.75 22.93 0.08
N LEU A 166 -19.80 22.02 0.26
CA LEU A 166 -19.53 21.40 1.56
C LEU A 166 -18.86 22.43 2.49
N THR A 167 -19.31 22.50 3.72
CA THR A 167 -18.70 23.22 4.85
C THR A 167 -18.74 22.34 6.07
N ASP A 168 -17.93 22.65 7.08
CA ASP A 168 -17.92 21.89 8.32
C ASP A 168 -19.28 21.89 9.02
N GLU A 169 -20.03 23.02 8.98
CA GLU A 169 -21.37 23.09 9.54
C GLU A 169 -22.33 22.13 8.83
N ILE A 170 -22.20 22.01 7.50
CA ILE A 170 -23.01 21.07 6.71
C ILE A 170 -22.63 19.64 7.08
N LEU A 171 -21.33 19.33 7.21
CA LEU A 171 -20.85 18.00 7.60
C LEU A 171 -21.35 17.62 9.00
N PHE A 172 -21.28 18.51 9.99
CA PHE A 172 -21.81 18.26 11.33
C PHE A 172 -23.33 18.06 11.31
N ARG A 173 -24.06 18.85 10.53
CA ARG A 173 -25.53 18.68 10.38
C ARG A 173 -25.87 17.32 9.77
N MET A 174 -25.13 16.89 8.73
CA MET A 174 -25.29 15.57 8.12
C MET A 174 -24.97 14.46 9.12
N ALA A 175 -23.88 14.61 9.88
CA ALA A 175 -23.47 13.67 10.91
C ALA A 175 -24.59 13.47 11.97
N ASN A 176 -25.16 14.56 12.46
CA ASN A 176 -26.28 14.49 13.39
C ASN A 176 -27.51 13.81 12.75
N GLN A 177 -27.81 14.09 11.48
CA GLN A 177 -28.93 13.48 10.76
C GLN A 177 -28.83 11.98 10.53
N VAL A 178 -27.61 11.43 10.46
CA VAL A 178 -27.37 9.97 10.36
C VAL A 178 -27.17 9.31 11.72
N GLY A 179 -27.27 10.07 12.82
CA GLY A 179 -27.25 9.55 14.18
C GLY A 179 -25.84 9.38 14.76
N LEU A 180 -24.83 10.07 14.19
CA LEU A 180 -23.47 10.07 14.76
C LEU A 180 -23.44 10.80 16.11
N ASP A 181 -22.71 10.23 17.07
CA ASP A 181 -22.31 10.92 18.29
C ASP A 181 -21.30 12.02 17.90
N ILE A 182 -21.73 13.27 18.08
CA ILE A 182 -20.97 14.44 17.65
C ILE A 182 -19.72 14.65 18.50
N GLU A 183 -19.75 14.38 19.79
CA GLU A 183 -18.59 14.53 20.66
C GLU A 183 -17.51 13.47 20.33
N LYS A 184 -17.93 12.23 20.09
CA LYS A 184 -17.05 11.18 19.61
C LYS A 184 -16.49 11.51 18.23
N LEU A 185 -17.32 12.03 17.32
CA LEU A 185 -16.90 12.44 15.99
C LEU A 185 -15.80 13.51 16.05
N LYS A 186 -15.98 14.57 16.86
CA LYS A 186 -14.97 15.64 17.06
C LYS A 186 -13.63 15.11 17.54
N LYS A 187 -13.64 14.09 18.38
CA LYS A 187 -12.43 13.42 18.85
C LYS A 187 -11.80 12.58 17.75
N ASP A 188 -12.62 11.79 17.06
CA ASP A 188 -12.14 10.81 16.09
C ASP A 188 -11.57 11.45 14.81
N ILE A 189 -12.09 12.60 14.35
CA ILE A 189 -11.55 13.35 13.20
C ILE A 189 -10.10 13.83 13.41
N GLN A 190 -9.62 13.85 14.64
CA GLN A 190 -8.25 14.24 14.97
C GLN A 190 -7.28 13.03 15.06
N SER A 191 -7.80 11.81 14.89
CA SER A 191 -7.00 10.61 15.11
C SER A 191 -5.92 10.43 14.04
N ASP A 192 -4.74 9.98 14.47
CA ASP A 192 -3.62 9.69 13.56
C ASP A 192 -3.93 8.51 12.62
N GLU A 193 -4.78 7.58 13.03
CA GLU A 193 -5.25 6.48 12.19
C GLU A 193 -5.94 6.97 10.91
N ILE A 194 -6.81 8.00 11.03
CA ILE A 194 -7.49 8.59 9.87
C ILE A 194 -6.49 9.29 8.95
N LYS A 195 -5.55 10.05 9.52
CA LYS A 195 -4.49 10.70 8.75
C LYS A 195 -3.65 9.68 7.98
N LEU A 196 -3.24 8.60 8.65
CA LEU A 196 -2.48 7.51 8.03
C LEU A 196 -3.26 6.81 6.93
N THR A 197 -4.58 6.62 7.08
CA THR A 197 -5.42 6.02 6.05
C THR A 197 -5.42 6.88 4.77
N ILE A 198 -5.62 8.18 4.90
CA ILE A 198 -5.62 9.12 3.76
C ILE A 198 -4.24 9.18 3.11
N GLU A 199 -3.17 9.26 3.90
CA GLU A 199 -1.80 9.30 3.38
C GLU A 199 -1.43 7.99 2.65
N LYS A 200 -1.81 6.84 3.22
CA LYS A 200 -1.65 5.53 2.57
C LYS A 200 -2.37 5.48 1.23
N ASN A 201 -3.60 5.97 1.17
CA ASN A 201 -4.38 6.01 -0.08
C ASN A 201 -3.75 6.94 -1.11
N LYS A 202 -3.19 8.08 -0.68
CA LYS A 202 -2.45 9.00 -1.56
C LYS A 202 -1.20 8.36 -2.14
N ILE A 203 -0.36 7.75 -1.30
CA ILE A 203 0.85 7.01 -1.74
C ILE A 203 0.46 5.89 -2.72
N LEU A 204 -0.62 5.18 -2.44
CA LEU A 204 -1.11 4.11 -3.29
C LEU A 204 -1.60 4.64 -4.65
N ALA A 205 -2.34 5.76 -4.66
CA ALA A 205 -2.76 6.42 -5.89
C ALA A 205 -1.54 6.85 -6.74
N GLU A 206 -0.52 7.43 -6.14
CA GLU A 206 0.74 7.80 -6.81
C GLU A 206 1.43 6.56 -7.43
N ARG A 207 1.54 5.47 -6.70
CA ARG A 207 2.16 4.21 -7.17
C ARG A 207 1.37 3.55 -8.32
N LEU A 208 0.05 3.71 -8.32
CA LEU A 208 -0.85 3.22 -9.37
C LEU A 208 -0.99 4.21 -10.54
N ASN A 209 -0.29 5.34 -10.52
CA ASN A 209 -0.41 6.44 -11.49
C ASN A 209 -1.87 6.97 -11.60
N ILE A 210 -2.60 6.96 -10.48
CA ILE A 210 -3.95 7.53 -10.38
C ILE A 210 -3.79 9.04 -10.13
N THR A 211 -4.15 9.84 -11.12
CA THR A 211 -3.99 11.31 -11.09
C THR A 211 -5.30 12.07 -10.94
N GLY A 212 -6.42 11.36 -10.85
CA GLY A 212 -7.75 11.99 -10.74
C GLY A 212 -8.81 11.04 -10.20
N THR A 213 -9.96 11.61 -9.87
CA THR A 213 -11.12 10.91 -9.31
C THR A 213 -12.39 11.08 -10.17
N PRO A 214 -13.27 10.07 -10.24
CA PRO A 214 -13.07 8.75 -9.67
C PRO A 214 -12.05 7.96 -10.50
N SER A 215 -11.39 7.00 -9.86
CA SER A 215 -10.59 5.97 -10.54
C SER A 215 -10.88 4.62 -9.88
N PHE A 216 -10.96 3.58 -10.69
CA PHE A 216 -11.28 2.24 -10.22
C PHE A 216 -10.10 1.31 -10.43
N VAL A 217 -9.91 0.36 -9.49
CA VAL A 217 -8.99 -0.77 -9.66
C VAL A 217 -9.79 -2.05 -9.44
N ILE A 218 -9.79 -2.94 -10.44
CA ILE A 218 -10.52 -4.21 -10.41
C ILE A 218 -9.57 -5.31 -10.91
N GLY A 219 -9.17 -6.22 -10.03
CA GLY A 219 -8.04 -7.10 -10.32
C GLY A 219 -6.79 -6.27 -10.61
N ASN A 220 -6.14 -6.51 -11.75
CA ASN A 220 -4.97 -5.74 -12.21
C ASN A 220 -5.32 -4.58 -13.17
N ILE A 221 -6.59 -4.26 -13.33
CA ILE A 221 -7.06 -3.26 -14.29
C ILE A 221 -7.30 -1.95 -13.58
N ILE A 222 -6.58 -0.89 -14.01
CA ILE A 222 -6.76 0.47 -13.51
C ILE A 222 -7.60 1.24 -14.54
N ILE A 223 -8.70 1.84 -14.10
CA ILE A 223 -9.67 2.50 -14.98
C ILE A 223 -9.86 3.93 -14.48
N PRO A 224 -9.33 4.94 -15.18
CA PRO A 224 -9.55 6.33 -14.83
C PRO A 224 -10.94 6.79 -15.25
N GLY A 225 -11.54 7.68 -14.45
CA GLY A 225 -12.81 8.32 -14.73
C GLY A 225 -14.05 7.52 -14.33
N ALA A 226 -15.20 8.15 -14.50
CA ALA A 226 -16.49 7.56 -14.16
C ALA A 226 -16.87 6.43 -15.13
N LEU A 227 -17.36 5.34 -14.60
CA LEU A 227 -17.90 4.21 -15.37
C LEU A 227 -19.43 4.28 -15.38
N ASN A 228 -20.05 3.83 -16.47
CA ASN A 228 -21.46 3.47 -16.43
C ASN A 228 -21.67 2.07 -15.83
N GLU A 229 -22.90 1.74 -15.49
CA GLU A 229 -23.24 0.48 -14.82
C GLU A 229 -22.82 -0.76 -15.63
N GLU A 230 -23.08 -0.76 -16.95
CA GLU A 230 -22.73 -1.86 -17.83
C GLU A 230 -21.21 -2.07 -17.91
N GLN A 231 -20.45 -0.97 -18.00
CA GLN A 231 -18.99 -1.02 -18.01
C GLN A 231 -18.45 -1.61 -16.71
N LEU A 232 -18.96 -1.13 -15.56
CA LEU A 232 -18.52 -1.62 -14.24
C LEU A 232 -18.80 -3.12 -14.10
N LEU A 233 -20.02 -3.57 -14.41
CA LEU A 233 -20.39 -4.98 -14.38
C LEU A 233 -19.58 -5.84 -15.36
N LYS A 234 -19.24 -5.30 -16.52
CA LYS A 234 -18.37 -5.98 -17.49
C LYS A 234 -16.97 -6.23 -16.94
N TYR A 235 -16.36 -5.24 -16.26
CA TYR A 235 -15.05 -5.41 -15.64
C TYR A 235 -15.09 -6.40 -14.48
N ILE A 236 -16.12 -6.34 -13.63
CA ILE A 236 -16.33 -7.30 -12.53
C ILE A 236 -16.42 -8.72 -13.09
N LYS A 237 -17.26 -8.95 -14.10
CA LYS A 237 -17.42 -10.26 -14.75
C LYS A 237 -16.11 -10.75 -15.39
N LYS A 238 -15.35 -9.84 -16.02
CA LYS A 238 -14.06 -10.19 -16.64
C LYS A 238 -13.09 -10.71 -15.57
N VAL A 239 -12.91 -9.97 -14.48
CA VAL A 239 -11.98 -10.36 -13.41
C VAL A 239 -12.42 -11.64 -12.70
N ARG A 240 -13.73 -11.83 -12.50
CA ARG A 240 -14.27 -13.08 -11.92
C ARG A 240 -13.92 -14.30 -12.79
N ASN A 241 -14.04 -14.19 -14.10
CA ASN A 241 -13.71 -15.29 -15.02
C ASN A 241 -12.21 -15.57 -15.11
N GLU A 242 -11.36 -14.58 -14.86
CA GLU A 242 -9.90 -14.74 -14.83
C GLU A 242 -9.41 -15.41 -13.52
N ASN A 243 -10.20 -15.36 -12.45
CA ASN A 243 -9.90 -15.94 -11.15
C ASN A 243 -10.51 -17.34 -10.94
N SER A 244 -11.37 -17.80 -11.85
CA SER A 244 -12.04 -19.10 -11.83
C SER A 244 -11.25 -20.14 -12.61
#